data_2ba810eddd436291787212806d1efc79
#
_entry.id   2ba810eddd436291787212806d1efc79
#
_cell.length_a   1.000
_cell.length_b   1.000
_cell.length_c   1.000
_cell.angle_alpha   90.00
_cell.angle_beta   90.00
_cell.angle_gamma   90.00
#
_symmetry.space_group_name_H-M   'P 1'
#
loop_
_entity.id
_entity.type
_entity.pdbx_description
1 polymer ?
#
loop_
_entity_poly.entity_id
_entity_poly.type
_entity_poly.pdbx_seq_one_letter_code
_entity_poly.pdbx_strand_id
1 'polypeptide(L)'
;MQAAGRGLVPRRSLVGNAKFILAKPASSCRPARKIALHCQAVVAGDRPETSVAEKSNGAANLQAFSPDQANPSLEAKTKTRVVVLGSGWAAMSFLKAWDPALSDKYELILVSPRNYFVYTPLLPAMCAGTVEERSIVEPVRAVLGNKGKFFEAKCTEIMPEERSIVACFPEDAGFPEACFKIPYDTLVLGVGCINNTFGIQGVQENTLFFKSVEDAGKLRLRVSECFERSALPQTTAEERRKLLSFVIVGGGPTGVEVAAELYDLIVDDLSKLYPEQVKDFRIRVVDLMSHVLSTYDRKISNYTAETFKRNGIDLVLNSRVQGVTSDSVTVVDNDGNVTELPFGACVWATGIAMHPLIKQLQERLPEGKQNHFRSIITDEYLRVRGAPDNSIFALGDAATIEQQKALDKADELFERAPKDSKGGISLKGLREIMREAAKEFPHLEEHSSFLDSKTGIMRFGGVVAKAFASASVGSSNGAATSAIYKDIDENSTLDREQFKDLLKTIDLGLRALPATAQVAKQEGEFLASVFAKNDIRPGFTMESKTKPFEYFHKGSLAYVGSDRAVMDVPVIGPVMGLFAGFAWRGFETFSQISFRNQCLVTIDWARTKVFGRDTSRV
;
A
#
# COMPACT_ATOMS: atom_id res chain seq x y z
N MET A 1 59.88 -38.18 22.32
CA MET A 1 60.95 -37.28 22.80
C MET A 1 60.24 -35.96 23.10
N GLN A 2 60.15 -35.70 24.37
CA GLN A 2 60.36 -34.48 25.14
C GLN A 2 59.57 -33.25 24.65
N ALA A 3 58.51 -32.80 25.30
CA ALA A 3 58.35 -32.21 26.66
C ALA A 3 58.84 -30.75 26.77
N ALA A 4 57.95 -29.85 27.07
CA ALA A 4 57.99 -28.71 27.97
C ALA A 4 56.93 -27.67 27.52
N GLY A 5 55.92 -27.22 28.23
CA GLY A 5 55.78 -26.97 29.66
C GLY A 5 55.93 -25.48 29.98
N ARG A 6 54.84 -24.82 30.45
CA ARG A 6 54.72 -23.51 31.16
C ARG A 6 53.76 -22.58 30.44
N GLY A 7 52.80 -21.87 31.06
CA GLY A 7 52.55 -21.66 32.47
C GLY A 7 51.31 -20.76 32.56
N LEU A 8 50.42 -21.04 33.48
CA LEU A 8 49.24 -20.28 33.87
C LEU A 8 49.63 -18.96 34.54
N VAL A 9 49.03 -17.86 34.12
CA VAL A 9 49.00 -16.60 34.92
C VAL A 9 47.53 -16.17 35.06
N PRO A 10 47.05 -15.90 36.27
CA PRO A 10 45.63 -15.55 36.53
C PRO A 10 45.36 -14.07 36.25
N ARG A 11 44.27 -13.79 35.56
CA ARG A 11 43.77 -12.42 35.41
C ARG A 11 42.97 -12.01 36.64
N ARG A 12 43.42 -10.94 37.27
CA ARG A 12 42.77 -10.22 38.37
C ARG A 12 41.44 -9.60 37.89
N SER A 13 40.40 -9.81 38.71
CA SER A 13 39.14 -9.09 38.69
C SER A 13 39.36 -7.64 39.13
N LEU A 14 38.93 -6.70 38.28
CA LEU A 14 38.71 -5.30 38.65
C LEU A 14 37.19 -5.08 38.84
N VAL A 15 36.75 -5.13 40.09
CA VAL A 15 35.45 -4.64 40.50
C VAL A 15 35.59 -3.16 40.79
N GLY A 16 35.05 -2.33 39.91
CA GLY A 16 34.96 -0.88 40.10
C GLY A 16 33.60 -0.51 40.67
N ASN A 17 33.55 -0.11 41.91
CA ASN A 17 32.37 0.43 42.61
C ASN A 17 31.95 1.78 41.99
N ALA A 18 30.83 1.83 41.29
CA ALA A 18 30.12 3.07 40.96
C ALA A 18 29.13 3.40 42.08
N LYS A 19 29.43 4.42 42.88
CA LYS A 19 28.50 4.99 43.87
C LYS A 19 27.46 5.84 43.12
N PHE A 20 26.20 5.39 43.13
CA PHE A 20 25.07 6.22 42.77
C PHE A 20 24.78 7.21 43.91
N ILE A 21 24.86 8.50 43.64
CA ILE A 21 24.43 9.58 44.52
C ILE A 21 22.93 9.75 44.32
N LEU A 22 22.15 9.37 45.33
CA LEU A 22 20.71 9.64 45.40
C LEU A 22 20.50 11.11 45.81
N ALA A 23 19.98 11.93 44.90
CA ALA A 23 19.48 13.26 45.20
C ALA A 23 18.09 13.16 45.85
N LYS A 24 17.93 13.84 46.99
CA LYS A 24 16.66 13.91 47.73
C LYS A 24 15.61 14.71 46.96
N PRO A 25 14.31 14.32 46.93
CA PRO A 25 13.27 15.09 46.31
C PRO A 25 12.85 16.27 47.20
N ALA A 26 12.69 17.43 46.56
CA ALA A 26 12.11 18.62 47.17
C ALA A 26 10.60 18.47 47.33
N SER A 27 10.13 18.73 48.53
CA SER A 27 8.74 18.74 48.94
C SER A 27 8.01 19.99 48.47
N SER A 28 7.01 19.84 47.56
CA SER A 28 5.79 20.67 47.58
C SER A 28 4.75 20.13 46.60
N CYS A 29 3.90 19.22 47.06
CA CYS A 29 2.67 18.87 46.38
C CYS A 29 1.48 19.54 47.05
N ARG A 30 0.72 20.34 46.31
CA ARG A 30 -0.63 20.78 46.67
C ARG A 30 -1.61 19.61 46.45
N PRO A 31 -2.66 19.44 47.27
CA PRO A 31 -3.55 18.28 47.20
C PRO A 31 -4.51 18.38 45.99
N ALA A 32 -4.59 17.27 45.23
CA ALA A 32 -5.58 17.08 44.20
C ALA A 32 -6.97 16.85 44.79
N ARG A 33 -7.96 17.55 44.25
CA ARG A 33 -9.38 17.35 44.56
C ARG A 33 -9.81 15.95 44.11
N LYS A 34 -10.29 15.14 45.06
CA LYS A 34 -10.97 13.88 44.78
C LYS A 34 -12.34 14.18 44.16
N ILE A 35 -12.53 13.75 42.91
CA ILE A 35 -13.85 13.60 42.30
C ILE A 35 -14.29 12.16 42.60
N ALA A 36 -15.31 12.02 43.45
CA ALA A 36 -15.93 10.72 43.74
C ALA A 36 -16.91 10.39 42.57
N LEU A 37 -16.59 9.38 41.79
CA LEU A 37 -17.54 8.75 40.86
C LEU A 37 -18.43 7.78 41.65
N HIS A 38 -19.71 8.09 41.75
CA HIS A 38 -20.72 7.23 42.32
C HIS A 38 -21.19 6.26 41.23
N CYS A 39 -20.75 5.01 41.28
CA CYS A 39 -21.36 3.94 40.47
C CYS A 39 -22.56 3.38 41.23
N GLN A 40 -23.77 3.65 40.72
CA GLN A 40 -24.96 2.90 41.13
C GLN A 40 -25.14 1.71 40.16
N ALA A 41 -25.13 0.52 40.74
CA ALA A 41 -25.51 -0.71 40.04
C ALA A 41 -27.03 -0.70 39.80
N VAL A 42 -27.45 -0.80 38.54
CA VAL A 42 -28.85 -1.03 38.16
C VAL A 42 -29.04 -2.53 37.94
N VAL A 43 -29.94 -3.08 38.74
CA VAL A 43 -30.39 -4.47 38.72
C VAL A 43 -31.27 -4.69 37.45
N ALA A 44 -31.10 -5.83 36.81
CA ALA A 44 -31.86 -6.28 35.66
C ALA A 44 -33.37 -6.38 35.98
N GLY A 45 -34.17 -5.78 35.11
CA GLY A 45 -35.62 -5.91 35.08
C GLY A 45 -36.09 -6.14 33.65
N ASP A 46 -37.06 -7.02 33.53
CA ASP A 46 -37.72 -7.64 32.39
C ASP A 46 -37.87 -6.81 31.12
N ARG A 47 -37.66 -7.48 29.97
CA ARG A 47 -38.02 -6.98 28.64
C ARG A 47 -39.52 -7.15 28.35
N PRO A 48 -40.23 -6.15 27.82
CA PRO A 48 -41.42 -6.36 27.03
C PRO A 48 -41.07 -6.44 25.53
N GLU A 49 -41.66 -7.42 24.86
CA GLU A 49 -41.68 -7.54 23.41
C GLU A 49 -42.32 -6.29 22.80
N THR A 50 -41.66 -5.64 21.84
CA THR A 50 -42.27 -4.61 21.01
C THR A 50 -42.13 -4.97 19.53
N SER A 51 -43.28 -4.95 18.90
CA SER A 51 -43.64 -5.13 17.50
C SER A 51 -42.72 -4.37 16.53
N VAL A 52 -42.45 -5.04 15.39
CA VAL A 52 -41.83 -4.49 14.19
C VAL A 52 -42.68 -3.31 13.67
N ALA A 53 -42.17 -2.10 13.79
CA ALA A 53 -42.70 -0.93 13.11
C ALA A 53 -41.91 -0.66 11.83
N GLU A 54 -42.61 -0.53 10.73
CA GLU A 54 -42.08 -0.15 9.41
C GLU A 54 -41.25 1.13 9.50
N LYS A 55 -40.00 1.09 9.00
CA LYS A 55 -39.16 2.28 8.85
C LYS A 55 -39.72 3.14 7.71
N SER A 56 -40.40 4.21 8.06
CA SER A 56 -40.68 5.32 7.15
C SER A 56 -39.35 5.96 6.72
N ASN A 57 -39.14 6.16 5.41
CA ASN A 57 -38.06 6.93 4.82
C ASN A 57 -38.13 8.40 5.30
N GLY A 58 -37.47 8.69 6.40
CA GLY A 58 -37.21 10.06 6.82
C GLY A 58 -36.01 10.59 6.02
N ALA A 59 -36.25 11.59 5.18
CA ALA A 59 -35.20 12.38 4.56
C ALA A 59 -34.30 12.94 5.68
N ALA A 60 -33.04 12.54 5.71
CA ALA A 60 -32.07 13.06 6.66
C ALA A 60 -32.00 14.58 6.53
N ASN A 61 -32.15 15.28 7.65
CA ASN A 61 -32.12 16.75 7.70
C ASN A 61 -30.67 17.20 7.47
N LEU A 62 -30.29 17.43 6.19
CA LEU A 62 -28.98 17.89 5.79
C LEU A 62 -28.79 19.35 6.21
N GLN A 63 -28.03 19.60 7.25
CA GLN A 63 -27.58 20.96 7.59
C GLN A 63 -26.39 21.36 6.70
N ALA A 64 -26.58 22.43 5.92
CA ALA A 64 -25.47 22.99 5.15
C ALA A 64 -24.45 23.63 6.11
N PHE A 65 -23.19 23.24 5.98
CA PHE A 65 -22.10 23.93 6.68
C PHE A 65 -21.97 25.35 6.13
N SER A 66 -22.36 26.34 6.93
CA SER A 66 -22.12 27.75 6.62
C SER A 66 -20.83 28.19 7.33
N PRO A 67 -19.83 28.69 6.58
CA PRO A 67 -18.60 29.21 7.19
C PRO A 67 -18.83 30.44 8.09
N ASP A 68 -19.99 31.11 7.94
CA ASP A 68 -20.30 32.38 8.61
C ASP A 68 -20.74 32.24 10.07
N GLN A 69 -20.98 31.02 10.56
CA GLN A 69 -21.39 30.80 11.96
C GLN A 69 -20.23 30.83 12.98
N ALA A 70 -18.98 30.97 12.51
CA ALA A 70 -17.80 31.05 13.37
C ALA A 70 -17.03 32.38 13.22
N ASN A 71 -17.65 33.50 13.56
CA ASN A 71 -17.07 34.86 13.69
C ASN A 71 -17.53 35.89 12.66
N PRO A 72 -18.41 36.83 13.03
CA PRO A 72 -18.88 37.89 12.11
C PRO A 72 -18.02 39.14 12.20
N SER A 73 -16.68 39.05 12.00
CA SER A 73 -15.85 40.25 11.84
C SER A 73 -14.55 39.92 11.17
N LEU A 74 -14.59 39.95 9.85
CA LEU A 74 -13.46 40.31 8.97
C LEU A 74 -14.01 40.17 7.53
N GLU A 75 -14.05 41.26 6.79
CA GLU A 75 -14.19 41.26 5.32
C GLU A 75 -12.96 40.56 4.72
N ALA A 76 -12.93 39.22 4.82
CA ALA A 76 -11.87 38.41 4.27
C ALA A 76 -12.20 38.19 2.79
N LYS A 77 -11.28 38.52 1.90
CA LYS A 77 -11.20 37.90 0.57
C LYS A 77 -11.52 36.43 0.74
N THR A 78 -12.58 35.96 0.12
CA THR A 78 -13.02 34.56 0.22
C THR A 78 -11.90 33.66 -0.32
N LYS A 79 -11.24 32.91 0.59
CA LYS A 79 -10.17 31.96 0.23
C LYS A 79 -10.76 30.86 -0.63
N THR A 80 -10.03 30.38 -1.62
CA THR A 80 -10.40 29.20 -2.40
C THR A 80 -10.42 27.97 -1.48
N ARG A 81 -11.54 27.27 -1.43
CA ARG A 81 -11.73 26.11 -0.54
C ARG A 81 -11.24 24.85 -1.20
N VAL A 82 -10.27 24.19 -0.56
CA VAL A 82 -9.70 22.91 -0.96
C VAL A 82 -10.16 21.84 0.02
N VAL A 83 -10.98 20.89 -0.46
CA VAL A 83 -11.45 19.77 0.35
C VAL A 83 -10.64 18.54 -0.04
N VAL A 84 -10.06 17.85 0.96
CA VAL A 84 -9.26 16.62 0.79
C VAL A 84 -9.99 15.47 1.44
N LEU A 85 -10.20 14.37 0.71
CA LEU A 85 -10.84 13.16 1.22
C LEU A 85 -9.83 12.06 1.50
N GLY A 86 -9.83 11.52 2.72
CA GLY A 86 -9.01 10.41 3.16
C GLY A 86 -7.82 10.82 4.02
N SER A 87 -7.30 9.87 4.81
CA SER A 87 -6.11 10.01 5.67
C SER A 87 -5.04 8.96 5.36
N GLY A 88 -5.04 8.42 4.13
CA GLY A 88 -4.04 7.47 3.64
C GLY A 88 -2.76 8.16 3.12
N TRP A 89 -1.88 7.36 2.51
CA TRP A 89 -0.57 7.82 2.02
C TRP A 89 -0.63 9.06 1.13
N ALA A 90 -1.53 9.08 0.15
CA ALA A 90 -1.64 10.19 -0.80
C ALA A 90 -2.04 11.50 -0.11
N ALA A 91 -3.15 11.48 0.64
CA ALA A 91 -3.67 12.67 1.33
C ALA A 91 -2.67 13.17 2.39
N MET A 92 -2.07 12.28 3.19
CA MET A 92 -1.12 12.70 4.22
C MET A 92 0.19 13.21 3.64
N SER A 93 0.66 12.67 2.52
CA SER A 93 1.84 13.20 1.82
C SER A 93 1.57 14.57 1.22
N PHE A 94 0.39 14.77 0.65
CA PHE A 94 -0.08 16.08 0.20
C PHE A 94 -0.08 17.11 1.34
N LEU A 95 -0.69 16.78 2.49
CA LEU A 95 -0.75 17.65 3.66
C LEU A 95 0.63 17.94 4.26
N LYS A 96 1.52 16.94 4.29
CA LYS A 96 2.88 17.11 4.79
C LYS A 96 3.70 18.05 3.91
N ALA A 97 3.54 17.93 2.59
CA ALA A 97 4.21 18.77 1.60
C ALA A 97 3.53 20.13 1.37
N TRP A 98 2.33 20.34 1.94
CA TRP A 98 1.61 21.61 1.82
C TRP A 98 2.37 22.75 2.47
N ASP A 99 2.68 23.79 1.68
CA ASP A 99 3.35 24.99 2.17
C ASP A 99 2.40 25.80 3.07
N PRO A 100 2.77 26.08 4.32
CA PRO A 100 1.94 26.91 5.21
C PRO A 100 1.57 28.29 4.64
N ALA A 101 2.40 28.88 3.78
CA ALA A 101 2.11 30.15 3.12
C ALA A 101 0.87 30.09 2.21
N LEU A 102 0.49 28.91 1.74
CA LEU A 102 -0.73 28.73 0.95
C LEU A 102 -2.01 28.95 1.78
N SER A 103 -1.92 28.94 3.11
CA SER A 103 -3.05 29.22 3.99
C SER A 103 -3.60 30.64 3.87
N ASP A 104 -2.85 31.56 3.25
CA ASP A 104 -3.36 32.90 2.93
C ASP A 104 -4.30 32.90 1.72
N LYS A 105 -4.12 31.96 0.79
CA LYS A 105 -4.90 31.82 -0.44
C LYS A 105 -6.02 30.78 -0.33
N TYR A 106 -5.77 29.70 0.42
CA TYR A 106 -6.64 28.54 0.46
C TYR A 106 -7.19 28.27 1.87
N GLU A 107 -8.45 27.86 1.93
CA GLU A 107 -9.06 27.22 3.10
C GLU A 107 -8.97 25.71 2.91
N LEU A 108 -8.09 25.04 3.65
CA LEU A 108 -7.89 23.58 3.56
C LEU A 108 -8.82 22.87 4.54
N ILE A 109 -9.61 21.90 4.03
CA ILE A 109 -10.50 21.06 4.84
C ILE A 109 -10.19 19.62 4.52
N LEU A 110 -9.85 18.83 5.53
CA LEU A 110 -9.64 17.40 5.43
C LEU A 110 -10.86 16.67 6.01
N VAL A 111 -11.37 15.67 5.29
CA VAL A 111 -12.46 14.79 5.72
C VAL A 111 -12.01 13.33 5.62
N SER A 112 -12.07 12.60 6.72
CA SER A 112 -11.74 11.18 6.76
C SER A 112 -12.50 10.48 7.88
N PRO A 113 -12.96 9.22 7.68
CA PRO A 113 -13.59 8.44 8.74
C PRO A 113 -12.63 7.97 9.82
N ARG A 114 -11.32 8.19 9.64
CA ARG A 114 -10.26 7.89 10.62
C ARG A 114 -9.48 9.15 10.94
N ASN A 115 -9.25 9.39 12.21
CA ASN A 115 -8.49 10.55 12.70
C ASN A 115 -6.97 10.32 12.76
N TYR A 116 -6.49 9.22 12.16
CA TYR A 116 -5.09 8.86 12.12
C TYR A 116 -4.67 8.38 10.72
N PHE A 117 -3.37 8.51 10.47
CA PHE A 117 -2.64 7.86 9.40
C PHE A 117 -2.02 6.57 9.93
N VAL A 118 -1.97 5.54 9.11
CA VAL A 118 -1.30 4.28 9.39
C VAL A 118 -0.11 4.08 8.44
N TYR A 119 1.04 3.72 9.00
CA TYR A 119 2.20 3.29 8.26
C TYR A 119 2.03 1.80 7.89
N THR A 120 1.35 1.55 6.77
CA THR A 120 0.89 0.21 6.36
C THR A 120 1.98 -0.84 6.17
N PRO A 121 3.26 -0.55 5.78
CA PRO A 121 4.29 -1.57 5.66
C PRO A 121 4.62 -2.31 6.95
N LEU A 122 4.34 -1.74 8.12
CA LEU A 122 4.57 -2.38 9.41
C LEU A 122 3.33 -3.07 10.02
N LEU A 123 2.23 -3.17 9.29
CA LEU A 123 1.06 -3.95 9.74
C LEU A 123 1.38 -5.42 10.00
N PRO A 124 2.19 -6.13 9.16
CA PRO A 124 2.62 -7.49 9.47
C PRO A 124 3.39 -7.61 10.79
N ALA A 125 4.33 -6.69 11.04
CA ALA A 125 5.08 -6.64 12.29
C ALA A 125 4.20 -6.30 13.50
N MET A 126 3.18 -5.45 13.34
CA MET A 126 2.19 -5.16 14.38
C MET A 126 1.33 -6.39 14.70
N CYS A 127 0.87 -7.11 13.67
CA CYS A 127 0.10 -8.35 13.86
C CYS A 127 0.86 -9.38 14.70
N ALA A 128 2.17 -9.51 14.49
CA ALA A 128 3.03 -10.41 15.25
C ALA A 128 3.45 -9.86 16.64
N GLY A 129 3.08 -8.63 16.98
CA GLY A 129 3.52 -7.99 18.25
C GLY A 129 4.97 -7.53 18.24
N THR A 130 5.61 -7.49 17.08
CA THR A 130 6.97 -6.98 16.90
C THR A 130 7.03 -5.47 17.08
N VAL A 131 6.02 -4.75 16.58
CA VAL A 131 5.81 -3.31 16.83
C VAL A 131 4.41 -3.06 17.38
N GLU A 132 4.26 -1.98 18.14
CA GLU A 132 2.98 -1.59 18.72
C GLU A 132 2.16 -0.74 17.75
N GLU A 133 0.83 -0.82 17.88
CA GLU A 133 -0.10 0.00 17.09
C GLU A 133 0.25 1.49 17.14
N ARG A 134 0.45 2.03 18.36
CA ARG A 134 0.79 3.44 18.59
C ARG A 134 2.08 3.90 17.90
N SER A 135 2.94 2.98 17.51
CA SER A 135 4.24 3.26 16.90
C SER A 135 4.13 3.47 15.40
N ILE A 136 3.07 2.94 14.77
CA ILE A 136 2.83 3.02 13.32
C ILE A 136 1.65 3.92 12.93
N VAL A 137 0.97 4.51 13.93
CA VAL A 137 -0.11 5.48 13.68
C VAL A 137 0.31 6.89 14.03
N GLU A 138 -0.16 7.87 13.26
CA GLU A 138 0.07 9.28 13.51
C GLU A 138 -1.26 10.05 13.48
N PRO A 139 -1.60 10.84 14.50
CA PRO A 139 -2.83 11.63 14.50
C PRO A 139 -2.86 12.61 13.32
N VAL A 140 -3.95 12.59 12.56
CA VAL A 140 -4.16 13.50 11.42
C VAL A 140 -4.00 14.96 11.84
N ARG A 141 -4.53 15.33 13.01
CA ARG A 141 -4.46 16.72 13.53
C ARG A 141 -3.02 17.16 13.81
N ALA A 142 -2.13 16.22 14.15
CA ALA A 142 -0.71 16.54 14.36
C ALA A 142 0.00 16.90 13.04
N VAL A 143 -0.32 16.20 11.95
CA VAL A 143 0.25 16.49 10.62
C VAL A 143 -0.38 17.72 9.99
N LEU A 144 -1.68 17.90 10.15
CA LEU A 144 -2.42 19.05 9.65
C LEU A 144 -1.97 20.35 10.36
N GLY A 145 -1.81 20.30 11.70
CA GLY A 145 -1.43 21.47 12.50
C GLY A 145 -2.42 22.63 12.32
N ASN A 146 -1.89 23.80 12.03
CA ASN A 146 -2.65 25.04 11.77
C ASN A 146 -2.94 25.29 10.26
N LYS A 147 -2.62 24.34 9.39
CA LYS A 147 -2.78 24.48 7.93
C LYS A 147 -4.25 24.46 7.48
N GLY A 148 -5.16 23.89 8.27
CA GLY A 148 -6.55 23.72 7.88
C GLY A 148 -7.43 23.12 8.97
N LYS A 149 -8.64 22.69 8.56
CA LYS A 149 -9.65 22.06 9.43
C LYS A 149 -9.71 20.57 9.15
N PHE A 150 -10.01 19.76 10.17
CA PHE A 150 -10.25 18.33 10.04
C PHE A 150 -11.62 17.96 10.59
N PHE A 151 -12.39 17.24 9.79
CA PHE A 151 -13.65 16.60 10.18
C PHE A 151 -13.48 15.07 10.12
N GLU A 152 -13.66 14.42 11.28
CA GLU A 152 -13.75 12.97 11.36
C GLU A 152 -15.15 12.57 10.90
N ALA A 153 -15.27 12.28 9.60
CA ALA A 153 -16.54 11.93 8.98
C ALA A 153 -16.29 11.12 7.71
N LYS A 154 -17.24 10.27 7.35
CA LYS A 154 -17.23 9.51 6.10
C LYS A 154 -17.91 10.33 5.01
N CYS A 155 -17.21 10.64 3.94
CA CYS A 155 -17.85 11.17 2.74
C CYS A 155 -18.73 10.08 2.11
N THR A 156 -20.01 10.35 1.99
CA THR A 156 -21.02 9.42 1.46
C THR A 156 -21.42 9.76 0.04
N GLU A 157 -21.27 11.02 -0.37
CA GLU A 157 -21.68 11.49 -1.69
C GLU A 157 -20.78 12.63 -2.19
N ILE A 158 -20.50 12.64 -3.49
CA ILE A 158 -19.85 13.73 -4.21
C ILE A 158 -20.82 14.25 -5.27
N MET A 159 -21.06 15.56 -5.28
CA MET A 159 -21.92 16.25 -6.25
C MET A 159 -21.05 17.20 -7.10
N PRO A 160 -20.49 16.74 -8.22
CA PRO A 160 -19.53 17.52 -9.02
C PRO A 160 -20.12 18.83 -9.56
N GLU A 161 -21.37 18.78 -10.04
CA GLU A 161 -22.04 19.95 -10.63
C GLU A 161 -22.34 21.05 -9.59
N GLU A 162 -22.63 20.65 -8.35
CA GLU A 162 -22.87 21.57 -7.24
C GLU A 162 -21.58 21.94 -6.50
N ARG A 163 -20.45 21.33 -6.86
CA ARG A 163 -19.15 21.45 -6.18
C ARG A 163 -19.28 21.29 -4.67
N SER A 164 -19.91 20.20 -4.25
CA SER A 164 -20.13 19.91 -2.84
C SER A 164 -20.01 18.41 -2.56
N ILE A 165 -19.75 18.10 -1.29
CA ILE A 165 -19.77 16.72 -0.76
C ILE A 165 -20.77 16.65 0.39
N VAL A 166 -21.28 15.44 0.63
CA VAL A 166 -21.99 15.08 1.87
C VAL A 166 -21.05 14.22 2.71
N ALA A 167 -20.89 14.62 3.97
CA ALA A 167 -20.09 13.88 4.94
C ALA A 167 -20.94 13.57 6.18
N CYS A 168 -20.85 12.33 6.66
CA CYS A 168 -21.63 11.87 7.81
C CYS A 168 -20.66 11.35 8.89
N PHE A 169 -20.87 11.79 10.12
CA PHE A 169 -20.33 11.13 11.29
C PHE A 169 -21.24 9.93 11.59
N PRO A 170 -20.70 8.70 11.64
CA PRO A 170 -21.53 7.52 11.83
C PRO A 170 -22.19 7.52 13.20
N GLU A 171 -23.35 6.89 13.29
CA GLU A 171 -23.99 6.59 14.57
C GLU A 171 -23.09 5.65 15.37
N ASP A 172 -22.62 6.11 16.53
CA ASP A 172 -21.76 5.32 17.43
C ASP A 172 -21.98 5.76 18.89
N ALA A 173 -21.87 4.80 19.81
CA ALA A 173 -21.81 5.00 21.28
C ALA A 173 -22.86 5.99 21.86
N GLY A 174 -24.06 6.02 21.28
CA GLY A 174 -25.17 6.87 21.75
C GLY A 174 -25.23 8.27 21.15
N PHE A 175 -24.41 8.56 20.15
CA PHE A 175 -24.54 9.76 19.34
C PHE A 175 -25.29 9.43 18.03
N PRO A 176 -26.32 10.21 17.65
CA PRO A 176 -27.03 10.00 16.39
C PRO A 176 -26.12 10.32 15.19
N GLU A 177 -26.42 9.72 14.04
CA GLU A 177 -25.77 10.08 12.78
C GLU A 177 -25.93 11.57 12.50
N ALA A 178 -24.83 12.25 12.20
CA ALA A 178 -24.82 13.67 11.85
C ALA A 178 -24.22 13.85 10.45
N CYS A 179 -25.07 14.22 9.49
CA CYS A 179 -24.68 14.51 8.13
C CYS A 179 -24.66 16.01 7.86
N PHE A 180 -23.68 16.47 7.10
CA PHE A 180 -23.52 17.87 6.72
C PHE A 180 -22.93 17.99 5.31
N LYS A 181 -23.24 19.09 4.66
CA LYS A 181 -22.77 19.40 3.30
C LYS A 181 -21.60 20.37 3.35
N ILE A 182 -20.53 20.05 2.62
CA ILE A 182 -19.34 20.90 2.49
C ILE A 182 -19.18 21.32 1.03
N PRO A 183 -19.30 22.61 0.70
CA PRO A 183 -18.96 23.13 -0.62
C PRO A 183 -17.43 23.17 -0.80
N TYR A 184 -16.96 22.99 -2.04
CA TYR A 184 -15.56 23.09 -2.41
C TYR A 184 -15.37 23.89 -3.71
N ASP A 185 -14.22 24.54 -3.84
CA ASP A 185 -13.73 25.05 -5.11
C ASP A 185 -12.85 24.01 -5.80
N THR A 186 -12.08 23.28 -4.99
CA THR A 186 -11.22 22.16 -5.47
C THR A 186 -11.37 20.98 -4.52
N LEU A 187 -11.54 19.78 -5.10
CA LEU A 187 -11.65 18.52 -4.38
C LEU A 187 -10.44 17.63 -4.68
N VAL A 188 -9.84 17.06 -3.64
CA VAL A 188 -8.71 16.11 -3.75
C VAL A 188 -9.13 14.76 -3.20
N LEU A 189 -9.14 13.73 -4.04
CA LEU A 189 -9.57 12.38 -3.70
C LEU A 189 -8.36 11.51 -3.35
N GLY A 190 -8.18 11.23 -2.06
CA GLY A 190 -7.15 10.33 -1.54
C GLY A 190 -7.75 9.17 -0.73
N VAL A 191 -8.93 8.67 -1.12
CA VAL A 191 -9.69 7.66 -0.38
C VAL A 191 -9.15 6.22 -0.53
N GLY A 192 -8.22 6.00 -1.46
CA GLY A 192 -7.61 4.70 -1.72
C GLY A 192 -8.57 3.71 -2.38
N CYS A 193 -8.33 2.42 -2.13
CA CYS A 193 -9.10 1.29 -2.66
C CYS A 193 -9.60 0.39 -1.54
N ILE A 194 -10.53 -0.52 -1.85
CA ILE A 194 -11.01 -1.57 -0.95
C ILE A 194 -10.45 -2.94 -1.35
N ASN A 195 -10.64 -3.94 -0.48
CA ASN A 195 -10.31 -5.33 -0.80
C ASN A 195 -11.24 -5.88 -1.87
N ASN A 196 -10.71 -6.73 -2.75
CA ASN A 196 -11.49 -7.42 -3.77
C ASN A 196 -11.63 -8.89 -3.38
N THR A 197 -12.86 -9.34 -3.24
CA THR A 197 -13.18 -10.76 -2.99
C THR A 197 -13.32 -11.57 -4.27
N PHE A 198 -13.22 -10.92 -5.44
CA PHE A 198 -13.46 -11.51 -6.76
C PHE A 198 -14.82 -12.21 -6.89
N GLY A 199 -15.78 -11.91 -6.01
CA GLY A 199 -17.08 -12.58 -5.94
C GLY A 199 -17.00 -14.03 -5.46
N ILE A 200 -15.87 -14.45 -4.89
CA ILE A 200 -15.68 -15.81 -4.38
C ILE A 200 -16.52 -16.00 -3.12
N GLN A 201 -17.34 -17.05 -3.11
CA GLN A 201 -18.24 -17.36 -2.01
C GLN A 201 -17.48 -17.58 -0.70
N GLY A 202 -17.94 -16.97 0.38
CA GLY A 202 -17.44 -17.13 1.73
C GLY A 202 -16.18 -16.34 2.06
N VAL A 203 -15.57 -15.65 1.11
CA VAL A 203 -14.38 -14.81 1.37
C VAL A 203 -14.70 -13.66 2.32
N GLN A 204 -15.82 -12.95 2.08
CA GLN A 204 -16.21 -11.81 2.89
C GLN A 204 -16.52 -12.19 4.35
N GLU A 205 -17.12 -13.35 4.55
CA GLU A 205 -17.63 -13.82 5.83
C GLU A 205 -16.58 -14.57 6.65
N ASN A 206 -15.66 -15.28 5.98
CA ASN A 206 -14.81 -16.27 6.63
C ASN A 206 -13.32 -15.95 6.59
N THR A 207 -12.90 -14.83 5.99
CA THR A 207 -11.50 -14.45 5.95
C THR A 207 -11.22 -13.14 6.70
N LEU A 208 -9.99 -12.98 7.14
CA LEU A 208 -9.48 -11.75 7.71
C LEU A 208 -8.79 -10.96 6.59
N PHE A 209 -9.32 -9.80 6.28
CA PHE A 209 -8.63 -8.85 5.40
C PHE A 209 -7.41 -8.27 6.10
N PHE A 210 -6.48 -7.68 5.34
CA PHE A 210 -5.24 -7.19 5.92
C PHE A 210 -4.85 -5.83 5.31
N LYS A 211 -5.52 -4.77 5.77
CA LYS A 211 -5.33 -3.42 5.23
C LYS A 211 -5.36 -2.30 6.28
N SER A 212 -5.81 -2.62 7.48
CA SER A 212 -5.96 -1.66 8.57
C SER A 212 -5.35 -2.18 9.88
N VAL A 213 -5.26 -1.29 10.87
CA VAL A 213 -4.81 -1.61 12.23
C VAL A 213 -5.74 -2.63 12.87
N GLU A 214 -7.04 -2.43 12.68
CA GLU A 214 -8.08 -3.32 13.18
C GLU A 214 -7.97 -4.72 12.58
N ASP A 215 -7.60 -4.83 11.29
CA ASP A 215 -7.40 -6.12 10.63
C ASP A 215 -6.19 -6.86 11.24
N ALA A 216 -5.08 -6.16 11.44
CA ALA A 216 -3.88 -6.72 12.07
C ALA A 216 -4.16 -7.15 13.52
N GLY A 217 -4.92 -6.34 14.27
CA GLY A 217 -5.38 -6.66 15.62
C GLY A 217 -6.27 -7.91 15.66
N LYS A 218 -7.25 -8.02 14.75
CA LYS A 218 -8.12 -9.21 14.63
C LYS A 218 -7.31 -10.47 14.34
N LEU A 219 -6.32 -10.40 13.44
CA LEU A 219 -5.46 -11.54 13.13
C LEU A 219 -4.63 -11.95 14.36
N ARG A 220 -4.02 -11.00 15.07
CA ARG A 220 -3.28 -11.25 16.32
C ARG A 220 -4.14 -11.97 17.36
N LEU A 221 -5.35 -11.45 17.61
CA LEU A 221 -6.30 -12.05 18.54
C LEU A 221 -6.69 -13.46 18.08
N ARG A 222 -6.96 -13.66 16.79
CA ARG A 222 -7.35 -14.96 16.24
C ARG A 222 -6.25 -16.01 16.35
N VAL A 223 -4.99 -15.65 16.09
CA VAL A 223 -3.84 -16.54 16.26
C VAL A 223 -3.70 -16.96 17.73
N SER A 224 -3.74 -16.00 18.66
CA SER A 224 -3.72 -16.27 20.09
C SER A 224 -4.86 -17.19 20.53
N GLU A 225 -6.10 -16.94 20.06
CA GLU A 225 -7.26 -17.78 20.32
C GLU A 225 -7.08 -19.23 19.83
N CYS A 226 -6.49 -19.39 18.65
CA CYS A 226 -6.21 -20.72 18.09
C CYS A 226 -5.23 -21.49 18.99
N PHE A 227 -4.18 -20.86 19.48
CA PHE A 227 -3.22 -21.50 20.40
C PHE A 227 -3.88 -21.87 21.73
N GLU A 228 -4.63 -20.95 22.37
CA GLU A 228 -5.35 -21.23 23.61
C GLU A 228 -6.33 -22.39 23.47
N ARG A 229 -7.16 -22.39 22.41
CA ARG A 229 -8.11 -23.48 22.14
C ARG A 229 -7.42 -24.79 21.85
N SER A 230 -6.28 -24.77 21.17
CA SER A 230 -5.48 -25.97 20.87
C SER A 230 -4.90 -26.65 22.10
N ALA A 231 -4.74 -25.90 23.19
CA ALA A 231 -4.20 -26.38 24.48
C ALA A 231 -5.27 -26.95 25.42
N LEU A 232 -6.56 -26.84 25.09
CA LEU A 232 -7.63 -27.36 25.94
C LEU A 232 -7.58 -28.88 26.02
N PRO A 233 -7.85 -29.48 27.21
CA PRO A 233 -7.77 -30.94 27.39
C PRO A 233 -8.68 -31.77 26.48
N GLN A 234 -9.82 -31.22 26.05
CA GLN A 234 -10.78 -31.88 25.19
C GLN A 234 -10.46 -31.75 23.70
N THR A 235 -9.50 -30.92 23.31
CA THR A 235 -9.16 -30.69 21.90
C THR A 235 -8.44 -31.90 21.31
N THR A 236 -9.04 -32.50 20.30
CA THR A 236 -8.46 -33.66 19.61
C THR A 236 -7.21 -33.26 18.80
N ALA A 237 -6.37 -34.24 18.46
CA ALA A 237 -5.19 -33.98 17.64
C ALA A 237 -5.56 -33.47 16.21
N GLU A 238 -6.71 -33.88 15.69
CA GLU A 238 -7.22 -33.39 14.41
C GLU A 238 -7.67 -31.94 14.48
N GLU A 239 -8.50 -31.62 15.49
CA GLU A 239 -8.96 -30.26 15.75
C GLU A 239 -7.78 -29.31 16.04
N ARG A 240 -6.77 -29.75 16.80
CA ARG A 240 -5.56 -28.98 17.05
C ARG A 240 -4.81 -28.66 15.78
N ARG A 241 -4.59 -29.63 14.88
CA ARG A 241 -3.95 -29.40 13.58
C ARG A 241 -4.73 -28.42 12.70
N LYS A 242 -6.07 -28.44 12.78
CA LYS A 242 -6.92 -27.47 12.09
C LYS A 242 -6.80 -26.07 12.69
N LEU A 243 -6.93 -25.93 14.02
CA LEU A 243 -6.77 -24.66 14.73
C LEU A 243 -5.42 -24.00 14.46
N LEU A 244 -4.34 -24.79 14.40
CA LEU A 244 -2.97 -24.31 14.20
C LEU A 244 -2.53 -24.26 12.73
N SER A 245 -3.48 -24.35 11.80
CA SER A 245 -3.26 -24.15 10.36
C SER A 245 -3.66 -22.74 9.98
N PHE A 246 -2.70 -21.96 9.45
CA PHE A 246 -2.89 -20.58 9.01
C PHE A 246 -2.73 -20.51 7.50
N VAL A 247 -3.78 -20.06 6.81
CA VAL A 247 -3.79 -19.94 5.34
C VAL A 247 -3.75 -18.46 4.98
N ILE A 248 -2.76 -18.07 4.16
CA ILE A 248 -2.61 -16.72 3.62
C ILE A 248 -2.86 -16.79 2.12
N VAL A 249 -3.89 -16.09 1.64
CA VAL A 249 -4.22 -16.00 0.22
C VAL A 249 -3.62 -14.73 -0.37
N GLY A 250 -2.63 -14.92 -1.24
CA GLY A 250 -1.84 -13.86 -1.88
C GLY A 250 -0.36 -13.99 -1.55
N GLY A 251 0.46 -14.29 -2.56
CA GLY A 251 1.93 -14.40 -2.48
C GLY A 251 2.66 -13.08 -2.82
N GLY A 252 1.96 -11.95 -2.78
CA GLY A 252 2.55 -10.61 -2.88
C GLY A 252 3.27 -10.20 -1.60
N PRO A 253 3.85 -8.97 -1.55
CA PRO A 253 4.61 -8.49 -0.38
C PRO A 253 3.87 -8.65 0.94
N THR A 254 2.63 -8.20 1.02
CA THR A 254 1.81 -8.27 2.24
C THR A 254 1.63 -9.71 2.73
N GLY A 255 1.27 -10.65 1.86
CA GLY A 255 1.06 -12.04 2.27
C GLY A 255 2.35 -12.75 2.66
N VAL A 256 3.45 -12.46 1.96
CA VAL A 256 4.80 -12.96 2.30
C VAL A 256 5.23 -12.44 3.66
N GLU A 257 5.07 -11.15 3.94
CA GLU A 257 5.46 -10.54 5.23
C GLU A 257 4.57 -11.04 6.39
N VAL A 258 3.26 -11.20 6.17
CA VAL A 258 2.36 -11.80 7.18
C VAL A 258 2.78 -13.23 7.50
N ALA A 259 3.07 -14.06 6.49
CA ALA A 259 3.52 -15.43 6.69
C ALA A 259 4.85 -15.48 7.47
N ALA A 260 5.78 -14.60 7.13
CA ALA A 260 7.09 -14.49 7.76
C ALA A 260 7.01 -14.04 9.22
N GLU A 261 6.24 -13.01 9.51
CA GLU A 261 6.06 -12.46 10.87
C GLU A 261 5.28 -13.44 11.77
N LEU A 262 4.26 -14.12 11.24
CA LEU A 262 3.57 -15.18 11.98
C LEU A 262 4.49 -16.36 12.29
N TYR A 263 5.34 -16.76 11.35
CA TYR A 263 6.34 -17.80 11.58
C TYR A 263 7.28 -17.42 12.72
N ASP A 264 7.83 -16.20 12.69
CA ASP A 264 8.74 -15.73 13.73
C ASP A 264 8.05 -15.63 15.10
N LEU A 265 6.80 -15.12 15.18
CA LEU A 265 6.01 -15.11 16.40
C LEU A 265 5.85 -16.54 16.97
N ILE A 266 5.50 -17.50 16.12
CA ILE A 266 5.24 -18.87 16.56
C ILE A 266 6.53 -19.55 17.03
N VAL A 267 7.62 -19.42 16.27
CA VAL A 267 8.88 -20.13 16.56
C VAL A 267 9.66 -19.46 17.68
N ASP A 268 9.74 -18.13 17.72
CA ASP A 268 10.56 -17.42 18.71
C ASP A 268 9.88 -17.30 20.07
N ASP A 269 8.54 -17.13 20.11
CA ASP A 269 7.83 -16.78 21.32
C ASP A 269 6.78 -17.83 21.74
N LEU A 270 5.83 -18.19 20.85
CA LEU A 270 4.75 -19.13 21.21
C LEU A 270 5.27 -20.55 21.45
N SER A 271 6.39 -20.96 20.83
CA SER A 271 7.02 -22.25 21.09
C SER A 271 7.42 -22.46 22.56
N LYS A 272 7.75 -21.38 23.25
CA LYS A 272 8.11 -21.40 24.68
C LYS A 272 6.89 -21.55 25.59
N LEU A 273 5.75 -21.02 25.14
CA LEU A 273 4.48 -21.04 25.90
C LEU A 273 3.65 -22.27 25.60
N TYR A 274 3.69 -22.79 24.36
CA TYR A 274 2.91 -23.92 23.88
C TYR A 274 3.79 -25.01 23.23
N PRO A 275 4.76 -25.62 23.97
CA PRO A 275 5.77 -26.50 23.40
C PRO A 275 5.20 -27.78 22.75
N GLU A 276 4.02 -28.24 23.18
CA GLU A 276 3.36 -29.40 22.58
C GLU A 276 2.53 -29.01 21.36
N GLN A 277 1.84 -27.89 21.40
CA GLN A 277 0.94 -27.41 20.36
C GLN A 277 1.73 -26.96 19.12
N VAL A 278 2.87 -26.33 19.31
CA VAL A 278 3.70 -25.81 18.21
C VAL A 278 4.17 -26.91 17.25
N LYS A 279 4.17 -28.18 17.65
CA LYS A 279 4.53 -29.31 16.77
C LYS A 279 3.51 -29.53 15.65
N ASP A 280 2.29 -29.04 15.81
CA ASP A 280 1.18 -29.21 14.88
C ASP A 280 0.90 -27.98 13.99
N PHE A 281 1.64 -26.83 14.19
CA PHE A 281 1.36 -25.63 13.42
C PHE A 281 1.77 -25.78 11.95
N ARG A 282 1.03 -25.10 11.08
CA ARG A 282 1.33 -24.99 9.65
C ARG A 282 0.95 -23.63 9.12
N ILE A 283 1.81 -23.06 8.27
CA ILE A 283 1.52 -21.84 7.52
C ILE A 283 1.55 -22.18 6.03
N ARG A 284 0.51 -21.78 5.30
CA ARG A 284 0.40 -21.99 3.85
C ARG A 284 0.13 -20.67 3.15
N VAL A 285 0.90 -20.38 2.11
CA VAL A 285 0.68 -19.24 1.22
C VAL A 285 0.12 -19.76 -0.10
N VAL A 286 -1.09 -19.34 -0.44
CA VAL A 286 -1.80 -19.71 -1.68
C VAL A 286 -1.69 -18.57 -2.67
N ASP A 287 -1.24 -18.85 -3.90
CA ASP A 287 -1.21 -17.86 -4.97
C ASP A 287 -1.53 -18.46 -6.33
N LEU A 288 -2.19 -17.67 -7.18
CA LEU A 288 -2.47 -18.01 -8.58
C LEU A 288 -1.19 -18.05 -9.43
N MET A 289 -0.19 -17.26 -9.05
CA MET A 289 1.08 -17.16 -9.78
C MET A 289 1.96 -18.37 -9.51
N SER A 290 2.91 -18.63 -10.41
CA SER A 290 3.89 -19.74 -10.30
C SER A 290 5.01 -19.46 -9.27
N HIS A 291 5.04 -18.27 -8.66
CA HIS A 291 6.04 -17.88 -7.67
C HIS A 291 5.54 -16.70 -6.83
N VAL A 292 6.03 -16.64 -5.61
CA VAL A 292 5.78 -15.52 -4.69
C VAL A 292 6.58 -14.28 -5.13
N LEU A 293 6.16 -13.10 -4.69
CA LEU A 293 6.77 -11.81 -5.05
C LEU A 293 6.93 -11.66 -6.57
N SER A 294 5.87 -11.97 -7.31
CA SER A 294 5.89 -12.04 -8.78
C SER A 294 6.27 -10.73 -9.49
N THR A 295 6.21 -9.61 -8.78
CA THR A 295 6.60 -8.28 -9.28
C THR A 295 8.07 -7.92 -8.99
N TYR A 296 8.82 -8.78 -8.29
CA TYR A 296 10.24 -8.61 -7.96
C TYR A 296 11.12 -9.42 -8.92
N ASP A 297 12.44 -9.16 -8.87
CA ASP A 297 13.41 -9.98 -9.61
C ASP A 297 13.26 -11.47 -9.26
N ARG A 298 13.43 -12.35 -10.25
CA ARG A 298 13.26 -13.79 -10.09
C ARG A 298 14.17 -14.40 -9.01
N LYS A 299 15.36 -13.84 -8.82
CA LYS A 299 16.29 -14.31 -7.77
C LYS A 299 15.72 -14.07 -6.38
N ILE A 300 15.01 -12.94 -6.20
CA ILE A 300 14.29 -12.61 -4.95
C ILE A 300 13.17 -13.61 -4.70
N SER A 301 12.34 -13.90 -5.72
CA SER A 301 11.29 -14.90 -5.63
C SER A 301 11.82 -16.27 -5.24
N ASN A 302 12.91 -16.72 -5.89
CA ASN A 302 13.54 -18.00 -5.60
C ASN A 302 14.11 -18.05 -4.18
N TYR A 303 14.82 -17.00 -3.76
CA TYR A 303 15.37 -16.90 -2.40
C TYR A 303 14.28 -16.94 -1.33
N THR A 304 13.16 -16.24 -1.56
CA THR A 304 12.00 -16.25 -0.67
C THR A 304 11.39 -17.63 -0.57
N ALA A 305 11.20 -18.32 -1.71
CA ALA A 305 10.65 -19.67 -1.74
C ALA A 305 11.57 -20.68 -1.01
N GLU A 306 12.88 -20.60 -1.20
CA GLU A 306 13.86 -21.44 -0.48
C GLU A 306 13.87 -21.15 1.03
N THR A 307 13.74 -19.88 1.42
CA THR A 307 13.65 -19.48 2.83
C THR A 307 12.37 -20.02 3.46
N PHE A 308 11.23 -19.91 2.79
CA PHE A 308 9.95 -20.44 3.26
C PHE A 308 9.98 -21.96 3.38
N LYS A 309 10.50 -22.65 2.36
CA LYS A 309 10.68 -24.11 2.40
C LYS A 309 11.53 -24.55 3.60
N ARG A 310 12.64 -23.86 3.86
CA ARG A 310 13.51 -24.14 5.01
C ARG A 310 12.80 -23.90 6.34
N ASN A 311 11.95 -22.91 6.43
CA ASN A 311 11.15 -22.55 7.60
C ASN A 311 9.88 -23.41 7.74
N GLY A 312 9.58 -24.32 6.80
CA GLY A 312 8.37 -25.14 6.83
C GLY A 312 7.09 -24.36 6.50
N ILE A 313 7.21 -23.25 5.79
CA ILE A 313 6.06 -22.52 5.23
C ILE A 313 5.75 -23.12 3.87
N ASP A 314 4.55 -23.69 3.71
CA ASP A 314 4.11 -24.34 2.49
C ASP A 314 3.66 -23.31 1.44
N LEU A 315 4.15 -23.45 0.21
CA LEU A 315 3.73 -22.63 -0.93
C LEU A 315 2.78 -23.43 -1.83
N VAL A 316 1.52 -23.01 -1.91
CA VAL A 316 0.47 -23.58 -2.78
C VAL A 316 0.31 -22.64 -3.98
N LEU A 317 1.18 -22.78 -4.95
CA LEU A 317 1.29 -21.91 -6.13
C LEU A 317 0.51 -22.49 -7.32
N ASN A 318 0.31 -21.69 -8.39
CA ASN A 318 -0.52 -22.04 -9.54
C ASN A 318 -1.94 -22.49 -9.14
N SER A 319 -2.46 -21.95 -8.04
CA SER A 319 -3.70 -22.40 -7.42
C SER A 319 -4.64 -21.22 -7.20
N ARG A 320 -5.85 -21.33 -7.70
CA ARG A 320 -6.91 -20.34 -7.47
C ARG A 320 -7.84 -20.78 -6.35
N VAL A 321 -8.25 -19.84 -5.52
CA VAL A 321 -9.31 -20.08 -4.53
C VAL A 321 -10.65 -20.17 -5.24
N GLN A 322 -11.43 -21.20 -4.95
CA GLN A 322 -12.77 -21.42 -5.49
C GLN A 322 -13.86 -21.03 -4.48
N GLY A 323 -13.63 -21.24 -3.20
CA GLY A 323 -14.55 -20.93 -2.12
C GLY A 323 -13.89 -21.01 -0.76
N VAL A 324 -14.53 -20.39 0.24
CA VAL A 324 -14.08 -20.41 1.63
C VAL A 324 -15.25 -20.72 2.54
N THR A 325 -15.11 -21.75 3.36
CA THR A 325 -16.06 -22.08 4.42
C THR A 325 -15.61 -21.44 5.75
N SER A 326 -16.31 -21.70 6.83
CA SER A 326 -15.91 -21.25 8.17
C SER A 326 -14.58 -21.86 8.66
N ASP A 327 -14.06 -22.87 7.99
CA ASP A 327 -12.97 -23.71 8.50
C ASP A 327 -12.06 -24.31 7.43
N SER A 328 -12.34 -24.09 6.14
CA SER A 328 -11.49 -24.54 5.03
C SER A 328 -11.51 -23.59 3.83
N VAL A 329 -10.41 -23.58 3.07
CA VAL A 329 -10.29 -22.94 1.76
C VAL A 329 -10.23 -24.03 0.70
N THR A 330 -11.13 -23.97 -0.27
CA THR A 330 -11.09 -24.83 -1.46
C THR A 330 -10.22 -24.17 -2.53
N VAL A 331 -9.15 -24.84 -2.93
CA VAL A 331 -8.24 -24.38 -3.99
C VAL A 331 -8.27 -25.36 -5.17
N VAL A 332 -8.06 -24.82 -6.37
CA VAL A 332 -7.98 -25.60 -7.61
C VAL A 332 -6.68 -25.25 -8.31
N ASP A 333 -5.84 -26.24 -8.60
CA ASP A 333 -4.60 -26.06 -9.34
C ASP A 333 -4.83 -25.94 -10.87
N ASN A 334 -3.75 -25.72 -11.63
CA ASN A 334 -3.83 -25.62 -13.08
C ASN A 334 -4.24 -26.92 -13.79
N ASP A 335 -4.08 -28.06 -13.15
CA ASP A 335 -4.46 -29.38 -13.65
C ASP A 335 -5.92 -29.71 -13.32
N GLY A 336 -6.61 -28.85 -12.59
CA GLY A 336 -8.00 -29.01 -12.18
C GLY A 336 -8.20 -29.83 -10.91
N ASN A 337 -7.13 -30.19 -10.20
CA ASN A 337 -7.26 -30.91 -8.94
C ASN A 337 -7.78 -29.97 -7.85
N VAL A 338 -8.80 -30.42 -7.13
CA VAL A 338 -9.42 -29.70 -6.03
C VAL A 338 -8.82 -30.15 -4.71
N THR A 339 -8.37 -29.22 -3.90
CA THR A 339 -7.81 -29.50 -2.58
C THR A 339 -8.47 -28.61 -1.53
N GLU A 340 -8.87 -29.20 -0.40
CA GLU A 340 -9.33 -28.45 0.76
C GLU A 340 -8.19 -28.21 1.74
N LEU A 341 -8.01 -26.95 2.13
CA LEU A 341 -7.01 -26.52 3.10
C LEU A 341 -7.73 -26.09 4.40
N PRO A 342 -7.73 -26.92 5.45
CA PRO A 342 -8.33 -26.54 6.71
C PRO A 342 -7.53 -25.42 7.37
N PHE A 343 -8.22 -24.53 8.12
CA PHE A 343 -7.59 -23.42 8.81
C PHE A 343 -8.22 -23.08 10.17
N GLY A 344 -7.41 -22.55 11.08
CA GLY A 344 -7.82 -21.81 12.26
C GLY A 344 -7.98 -20.32 11.97
N ALA A 345 -7.14 -19.77 11.04
CA ALA A 345 -7.30 -18.42 10.49
C ALA A 345 -6.93 -18.41 9.00
N CYS A 346 -7.73 -17.69 8.21
CA CYS A 346 -7.48 -17.42 6.80
C CYS A 346 -7.31 -15.91 6.59
N VAL A 347 -6.17 -15.49 6.02
CA VAL A 347 -5.87 -14.09 5.70
C VAL A 347 -6.05 -13.86 4.21
N TRP A 348 -6.84 -12.85 3.84
CA TRP A 348 -7.03 -12.43 2.46
C TRP A 348 -6.13 -11.21 2.16
N ALA A 349 -4.96 -11.46 1.60
CA ALA A 349 -3.93 -10.46 1.29
C ALA A 349 -3.79 -10.21 -0.22
N THR A 350 -4.86 -10.40 -0.99
CA THR A 350 -4.86 -10.25 -2.45
C THR A 350 -6.03 -9.45 -2.95
N GLY A 351 -5.83 -8.80 -4.11
CA GLY A 351 -6.88 -8.09 -4.82
C GLY A 351 -7.26 -6.74 -4.23
N ILE A 352 -7.40 -5.77 -5.13
CA ILE A 352 -7.94 -4.45 -4.84
C ILE A 352 -9.13 -4.16 -5.74
N ALA A 353 -10.10 -3.41 -5.23
CA ALA A 353 -11.27 -2.97 -5.97
C ALA A 353 -11.47 -1.46 -5.79
N MET A 354 -12.19 -0.87 -6.73
CA MET A 354 -12.53 0.55 -6.70
C MET A 354 -13.33 0.88 -5.44
N HIS A 355 -12.98 1.97 -4.78
CA HIS A 355 -13.73 2.47 -3.64
C HIS A 355 -15.16 2.86 -4.07
N PRO A 356 -16.22 2.49 -3.33
CA PRO A 356 -17.61 2.77 -3.72
C PRO A 356 -17.90 4.24 -4.05
N LEU A 357 -17.32 5.16 -3.29
CA LEU A 357 -17.44 6.60 -3.53
C LEU A 357 -16.84 7.01 -4.89
N ILE A 358 -15.73 6.39 -5.29
CA ILE A 358 -15.09 6.64 -6.59
C ILE A 358 -15.95 6.09 -7.72
N LYS A 359 -16.56 4.92 -7.54
CA LYS A 359 -17.51 4.34 -8.50
C LYS A 359 -18.73 5.24 -8.69
N GLN A 360 -19.31 5.73 -7.59
CA GLN A 360 -20.43 6.67 -7.62
C GLN A 360 -20.07 7.97 -8.37
N LEU A 361 -18.88 8.51 -8.14
CA LEU A 361 -18.38 9.68 -8.88
C LEU A 361 -18.21 9.38 -10.38
N GLN A 362 -17.62 8.24 -10.72
CA GLN A 362 -17.41 7.82 -12.10
C GLN A 362 -18.74 7.76 -12.89
N GLU A 363 -19.81 7.27 -12.27
CA GLU A 363 -21.14 7.18 -12.85
C GLU A 363 -21.80 8.55 -13.07
N ARG A 364 -21.35 9.61 -12.39
CA ARG A 364 -21.85 10.99 -12.53
C ARG A 364 -21.05 11.84 -13.53
N LEU A 365 -19.90 11.37 -13.96
CA LEU A 365 -19.07 12.08 -14.92
C LEU A 365 -19.54 11.80 -16.36
N PRO A 366 -19.23 12.67 -17.34
CA PRO A 366 -19.63 12.50 -18.73
C PRO A 366 -19.22 11.13 -19.31
N GLU A 367 -20.15 10.51 -20.04
CA GLU A 367 -19.98 9.21 -20.66
C GLU A 367 -18.70 9.16 -21.53
N GLY A 368 -18.00 8.05 -21.51
CA GLY A 368 -16.77 7.82 -22.29
C GLY A 368 -15.50 8.45 -21.72
N LYS A 369 -15.59 9.29 -20.66
CA LYS A 369 -14.41 9.87 -20.02
C LYS A 369 -13.81 8.98 -18.94
N GLN A 370 -14.60 8.04 -18.42
CA GLN A 370 -14.24 7.15 -17.31
C GLN A 370 -14.63 5.72 -17.65
N ASN A 371 -13.66 4.88 -17.98
CA ASN A 371 -13.89 3.48 -18.37
C ASN A 371 -13.00 2.47 -17.62
N HIS A 372 -12.19 2.92 -16.67
CA HIS A 372 -11.32 2.05 -15.90
C HIS A 372 -12.09 1.39 -14.75
N PHE A 373 -11.90 0.07 -14.57
CA PHE A 373 -12.70 -0.75 -13.63
C PHE A 373 -12.20 -0.76 -12.19
N ARG A 374 -10.99 -0.24 -11.92
CA ARG A 374 -10.38 -0.26 -10.57
C ARG A 374 -10.20 1.11 -9.95
N SER A 375 -10.17 2.18 -10.74
CA SER A 375 -9.81 3.51 -10.29
C SER A 375 -10.35 4.56 -11.24
N ILE A 376 -10.41 5.81 -10.79
CA ILE A 376 -10.80 6.94 -11.64
C ILE A 376 -9.64 7.37 -12.52
N ILE A 377 -9.92 7.73 -13.76
CA ILE A 377 -8.90 8.18 -14.73
C ILE A 377 -8.59 9.65 -14.50
N THR A 378 -7.30 9.97 -14.42
CA THR A 378 -6.78 11.33 -14.36
C THR A 378 -5.89 11.64 -15.57
N ASP A 379 -5.62 12.90 -15.78
CA ASP A 379 -4.54 13.32 -16.67
C ASP A 379 -3.17 13.24 -15.95
N GLU A 380 -2.12 13.64 -16.65
CA GLU A 380 -0.74 13.68 -16.18
C GLU A 380 -0.47 14.70 -15.05
N TYR A 381 -1.46 15.57 -14.75
CA TYR A 381 -1.45 16.50 -13.63
C TYR A 381 -2.36 16.08 -12.48
N LEU A 382 -2.87 14.83 -12.53
CA LEU A 382 -3.75 14.21 -11.54
C LEU A 382 -5.17 14.81 -11.49
N ARG A 383 -5.60 15.54 -12.55
CA ARG A 383 -6.96 16.06 -12.67
C ARG A 383 -7.88 14.96 -13.19
N VAL A 384 -9.03 14.79 -12.57
CA VAL A 384 -10.03 13.78 -12.96
C VAL A 384 -10.62 14.13 -14.33
N ARG A 385 -10.53 13.20 -15.27
CA ARG A 385 -11.07 13.39 -16.63
C ARG A 385 -12.60 13.51 -16.60
N GLY A 386 -13.10 14.58 -17.20
CA GLY A 386 -14.54 14.88 -17.25
C GLY A 386 -15.08 15.61 -16.02
N ALA A 387 -14.26 15.90 -15.02
CA ALA A 387 -14.68 16.75 -13.89
C ALA A 387 -14.95 18.20 -14.36
N PRO A 388 -16.03 18.85 -13.88
CA PRO A 388 -16.33 20.23 -14.22
C PRO A 388 -15.17 21.16 -13.85
N ASP A 389 -14.78 22.03 -14.78
CA ASP A 389 -13.76 23.09 -14.61
C ASP A 389 -12.43 22.62 -13.99
N ASN A 390 -12.06 21.35 -14.23
CA ASN A 390 -10.86 20.72 -13.63
C ASN A 390 -10.81 20.83 -12.09
N SER A 391 -11.98 20.87 -11.44
CA SER A 391 -12.12 21.12 -10.01
C SER A 391 -11.79 19.91 -9.12
N ILE A 392 -11.60 18.71 -9.71
CA ILE A 392 -11.37 17.47 -8.96
C ILE A 392 -10.02 16.86 -9.33
N PHE A 393 -9.20 16.54 -8.33
CA PHE A 393 -7.95 15.78 -8.41
C PHE A 393 -8.12 14.43 -7.73
N ALA A 394 -7.39 13.41 -8.17
CA ALA A 394 -7.39 12.09 -7.53
C ALA A 394 -5.98 11.52 -7.46
N LEU A 395 -5.68 10.84 -6.34
CA LEU A 395 -4.33 10.41 -5.94
C LEU A 395 -4.34 8.98 -5.39
N GLY A 396 -3.22 8.29 -5.52
CA GLY A 396 -2.98 6.96 -4.96
C GLY A 396 -3.89 5.90 -5.57
N ASP A 397 -4.22 4.88 -4.80
CA ASP A 397 -4.98 3.71 -5.30
C ASP A 397 -6.39 4.05 -5.81
N ALA A 398 -6.91 5.25 -5.52
CA ALA A 398 -8.18 5.74 -6.03
C ALA A 398 -8.11 6.16 -7.51
N ALA A 399 -6.91 6.45 -8.02
CA ALA A 399 -6.68 7.04 -9.32
C ALA A 399 -5.78 6.19 -10.23
N THR A 400 -5.85 6.45 -11.52
CA THR A 400 -4.87 6.01 -12.52
C THR A 400 -4.70 7.10 -13.56
N ILE A 401 -3.44 7.37 -13.91
CA ILE A 401 -3.13 8.35 -14.96
C ILE A 401 -3.46 7.75 -16.32
N GLU A 402 -4.18 8.49 -17.14
CA GLU A 402 -4.47 8.11 -18.51
C GLU A 402 -3.17 7.94 -19.29
N GLN A 403 -2.94 6.73 -19.77
CA GLN A 403 -1.79 6.45 -20.61
C GLN A 403 -2.14 6.74 -22.06
N GLN A 404 -1.45 7.70 -22.66
CA GLN A 404 -1.59 7.98 -24.08
C GLN A 404 -1.02 6.81 -24.86
N LYS A 405 -1.83 6.26 -25.77
CA LYS A 405 -1.41 5.17 -26.64
C LYS A 405 -0.72 5.72 -27.87
N ALA A 406 0.47 5.20 -28.17
CA ALA A 406 1.18 5.57 -29.39
C ALA A 406 0.42 5.12 -30.65
N LEU A 407 -0.38 4.06 -30.53
CA LEU A 407 -1.27 3.57 -31.58
C LEU A 407 -2.27 4.64 -32.06
N ASP A 408 -2.77 5.50 -31.19
CA ASP A 408 -3.74 6.54 -31.53
C ASP A 408 -3.18 7.57 -32.53
N LYS A 409 -1.84 7.71 -32.55
CA LYS A 409 -1.12 8.55 -33.52
C LYS A 409 -0.24 7.76 -34.49
N ALA A 410 -0.51 6.48 -34.66
CA ALA A 410 0.32 5.60 -35.50
C ALA A 410 0.46 6.10 -36.93
N ASP A 411 -0.59 6.61 -37.54
CA ASP A 411 -0.55 7.15 -38.90
C ASP A 411 0.31 8.41 -38.98
N GLU A 412 0.20 9.32 -38.03
CA GLU A 412 1.01 10.52 -37.92
C GLU A 412 2.49 10.17 -37.72
N LEU A 413 2.78 9.26 -36.77
CA LEU A 413 4.13 8.78 -36.51
C LEU A 413 4.73 8.06 -37.73
N PHE A 414 3.92 7.26 -38.45
CA PHE A 414 4.37 6.61 -39.66
C PHE A 414 4.78 7.63 -40.72
N GLU A 415 3.98 8.70 -40.94
CA GLU A 415 4.32 9.73 -41.94
C GLU A 415 5.57 10.54 -41.56
N ARG A 416 5.81 10.78 -40.29
CA ARG A 416 7.01 11.48 -39.78
C ARG A 416 8.28 10.61 -39.83
N ALA A 417 8.13 9.29 -39.84
CA ALA A 417 9.27 8.38 -39.84
C ALA A 417 10.08 8.47 -41.16
N PRO A 418 11.43 8.43 -41.09
CA PRO A 418 12.27 8.29 -42.25
C PRO A 418 11.95 6.99 -43.02
N LYS A 419 11.62 7.11 -44.28
CA LYS A 419 11.22 5.98 -45.14
C LYS A 419 12.36 5.56 -46.08
N ASP A 420 12.35 4.29 -46.47
CA ASP A 420 13.23 3.77 -47.48
C ASP A 420 12.72 4.09 -48.91
N SER A 421 13.43 3.63 -49.91
CA SER A 421 13.06 3.83 -51.33
C SER A 421 11.74 3.15 -51.76
N LYS A 422 11.20 2.24 -50.90
CA LYS A 422 9.94 1.51 -51.12
C LYS A 422 8.78 2.08 -50.27
N GLY A 423 9.03 3.14 -49.50
CA GLY A 423 8.03 3.79 -48.65
C GLY A 423 7.80 3.12 -47.29
N GLY A 424 8.62 2.13 -46.90
CA GLY A 424 8.61 1.47 -45.61
C GLY A 424 9.56 2.10 -44.62
N ILE A 425 9.38 1.82 -43.34
CA ILE A 425 10.27 2.28 -42.25
C ILE A 425 11.38 1.24 -42.08
N SER A 426 12.63 1.61 -42.40
CA SER A 426 13.80 0.78 -42.10
C SER A 426 14.10 0.75 -40.59
N LEU A 427 14.92 -0.19 -40.14
CA LEU A 427 15.34 -0.26 -38.73
C LEU A 427 15.97 1.07 -38.23
N LYS A 428 16.71 1.78 -39.11
CA LYS A 428 17.25 3.11 -38.82
C LYS A 428 16.12 4.14 -38.61
N GLY A 429 15.14 4.15 -39.55
CA GLY A 429 13.97 5.02 -39.44
C GLY A 429 13.12 4.72 -38.19
N LEU A 430 12.98 3.44 -37.88
CA LEU A 430 12.26 3.02 -36.66
C LEU A 430 12.93 3.55 -35.37
N ARG A 431 14.25 3.50 -35.27
CA ARG A 431 14.98 4.09 -34.15
C ARG A 431 14.75 5.57 -34.02
N GLU A 432 14.83 6.26 -35.13
CA GLU A 432 14.69 7.73 -35.16
C GLU A 432 13.28 8.14 -34.74
N ILE A 433 12.25 7.52 -35.28
CA ILE A 433 10.86 7.84 -34.93
C ILE A 433 10.52 7.40 -33.51
N MET A 434 11.02 6.26 -33.01
CA MET A 434 10.77 5.82 -31.64
C MET A 434 11.43 6.76 -30.63
N ARG A 435 12.65 7.28 -30.91
CA ARG A 435 13.32 8.30 -30.07
C ARG A 435 12.58 9.63 -30.08
N GLU A 436 12.07 10.04 -31.23
CA GLU A 436 11.27 11.26 -31.35
C GLU A 436 9.93 11.10 -30.62
N ALA A 437 9.22 10.00 -30.87
CA ALA A 437 7.94 9.68 -30.28
C ALA A 437 8.02 9.48 -28.76
N ALA A 438 9.17 9.04 -28.21
CA ALA A 438 9.38 8.90 -26.77
C ALA A 438 9.23 10.23 -26.01
N LYS A 439 9.41 11.37 -26.68
CA LYS A 439 9.16 12.70 -26.07
C LYS A 439 7.67 12.95 -25.82
N GLU A 440 6.81 12.35 -26.61
CA GLU A 440 5.36 12.45 -26.51
C GLU A 440 4.74 11.24 -25.80
N PHE A 441 5.33 10.07 -26.00
CA PHE A 441 4.92 8.79 -25.42
C PHE A 441 6.07 8.20 -24.58
N PRO A 442 6.21 8.56 -23.30
CA PRO A 442 7.37 8.18 -22.47
C PRO A 442 7.64 6.67 -22.40
N HIS A 443 6.60 5.84 -22.54
CA HIS A 443 6.76 4.38 -22.54
C HIS A 443 7.57 3.84 -23.74
N LEU A 444 7.71 4.63 -24.82
CA LEU A 444 8.54 4.27 -25.97
C LEU A 444 10.04 4.47 -25.70
N GLU A 445 10.45 5.13 -24.60
CA GLU A 445 11.85 5.37 -24.28
C GLU A 445 12.63 4.07 -24.03
N GLU A 446 12.02 3.11 -23.32
CA GLU A 446 12.61 1.78 -23.12
C GLU A 446 12.82 1.07 -24.46
N HIS A 447 11.83 1.15 -25.36
CA HIS A 447 11.90 0.55 -26.68
C HIS A 447 12.94 1.24 -27.58
N SER A 448 13.04 2.57 -27.53
CA SER A 448 14.08 3.34 -28.21
C SER A 448 15.47 2.93 -27.73
N SER A 449 15.68 2.86 -26.42
CA SER A 449 16.94 2.44 -25.79
C SER A 449 17.33 1.01 -26.17
N PHE A 450 16.35 0.09 -26.22
CA PHE A 450 16.56 -1.28 -26.66
C PHE A 450 17.03 -1.36 -28.12
N LEU A 451 16.37 -0.61 -29.00
CA LEU A 451 16.76 -0.53 -30.42
C LEU A 451 18.16 0.06 -30.63
N ASP A 452 18.56 1.02 -29.80
CA ASP A 452 19.91 1.58 -29.81
C ASP A 452 20.96 0.56 -29.33
N SER A 453 20.65 -0.25 -28.32
CA SER A 453 21.54 -1.29 -27.79
C SER A 453 21.77 -2.45 -28.76
N LYS A 454 20.76 -2.82 -29.55
CA LYS A 454 20.87 -3.88 -30.58
C LYS A 454 21.95 -3.58 -31.63
N THR A 455 22.22 -2.31 -31.94
CA THR A 455 23.30 -1.90 -32.84
C THR A 455 24.66 -1.85 -32.20
N GLY A 456 24.74 -1.60 -30.90
CA GLY A 456 26.01 -1.64 -30.15
C GLY A 456 26.59 -3.05 -30.07
N ILE A 457 25.74 -4.07 -29.98
CA ILE A 457 26.12 -5.49 -29.87
C ILE A 457 26.72 -6.04 -31.18
N MET A 458 26.29 -5.57 -32.35
CA MET A 458 26.86 -6.01 -33.61
C MET A 458 28.25 -5.40 -33.93
N ARG A 459 28.64 -4.31 -33.26
CA ARG A 459 29.97 -3.67 -33.44
C ARG A 459 31.07 -4.22 -32.56
N PHE A 460 30.77 -4.90 -31.47
CA PHE A 460 31.74 -5.49 -30.53
C PHE A 460 31.38 -6.95 -30.30
N GLY A 461 32.09 -7.84 -30.96
CA GLY A 461 31.85 -9.28 -30.91
C GLY A 461 31.66 -9.85 -29.50
N GLY A 462 30.58 -10.54 -29.31
CA GLY A 462 30.36 -11.67 -28.40
C GLY A 462 30.49 -11.51 -26.87
N VAL A 463 31.22 -10.56 -26.34
CA VAL A 463 31.58 -10.50 -24.91
C VAL A 463 30.77 -9.45 -24.13
N VAL A 464 30.29 -8.41 -24.79
CA VAL A 464 29.53 -7.30 -24.16
C VAL A 464 28.03 -7.63 -24.02
N ALA A 465 27.52 -8.58 -24.80
CA ALA A 465 26.12 -9.02 -24.74
C ALA A 465 25.70 -9.58 -23.36
N LYS A 466 26.64 -10.18 -22.59
CA LYS A 466 26.37 -10.70 -21.25
C LYS A 466 26.35 -9.62 -20.16
N ALA A 467 27.10 -8.53 -20.34
CA ALA A 467 27.19 -7.47 -19.33
C ALA A 467 25.98 -6.49 -19.41
N PHE A 468 25.49 -6.20 -20.62
CA PHE A 468 24.31 -5.34 -20.77
C PHE A 468 22.97 -6.09 -20.60
N ALA A 469 22.91 -7.36 -20.95
CA ALA A 469 21.77 -8.21 -20.57
C ALA A 469 21.65 -8.38 -19.04
N SER A 470 22.75 -8.26 -18.29
CA SER A 470 22.71 -8.29 -16.82
C SER A 470 22.39 -6.92 -16.18
N ALA A 471 22.61 -5.81 -16.89
CA ALA A 471 22.30 -4.47 -16.38
C ALA A 471 20.85 -4.01 -16.70
N SER A 472 20.23 -4.56 -17.75
CA SER A 472 18.80 -4.33 -18.06
C SER A 472 17.84 -5.35 -17.40
N VAL A 473 18.35 -6.33 -16.67
CA VAL A 473 17.61 -7.43 -15.99
C VAL A 473 17.04 -7.01 -14.63
N GLY A 474 17.05 -5.73 -14.27
CA GLY A 474 16.28 -5.19 -13.13
C GLY A 474 14.80 -4.93 -13.44
N SER A 475 14.37 -5.03 -14.71
CA SER A 475 12.98 -4.86 -15.12
C SER A 475 12.48 -6.16 -15.75
N SER A 476 11.37 -6.69 -15.24
CA SER A 476 10.61 -7.79 -15.85
C SER A 476 10.20 -7.50 -17.32
N ASN A 477 10.42 -6.30 -17.80
CA ASN A 477 10.08 -5.79 -19.12
C ASN A 477 11.13 -6.16 -20.18
N GLY A 478 12.42 -6.29 -19.84
CA GLY A 478 13.47 -6.52 -20.85
C GLY A 478 13.30 -7.81 -21.67
N ALA A 479 12.75 -8.87 -21.08
CA ALA A 479 12.46 -10.12 -21.80
C ALA A 479 11.23 -9.96 -22.72
N ALA A 480 10.22 -9.21 -22.31
CA ALA A 480 9.03 -8.91 -23.11
C ALA A 480 9.39 -7.99 -24.28
N THR A 481 10.17 -6.92 -24.04
CA THR A 481 10.67 -6.00 -25.06
C THR A 481 11.51 -6.75 -26.10
N SER A 482 12.40 -7.66 -25.67
CA SER A 482 13.21 -8.51 -26.57
C SER A 482 12.34 -9.38 -27.48
N ALA A 483 11.22 -9.92 -26.98
CA ALA A 483 10.32 -10.76 -27.77
C ALA A 483 9.59 -9.97 -28.87
N ILE A 484 9.24 -8.70 -28.63
CA ILE A 484 8.56 -7.81 -29.58
C ILE A 484 9.44 -7.58 -30.82
N TYR A 485 10.76 -7.45 -30.66
CA TYR A 485 11.70 -7.15 -31.73
C TYR A 485 12.45 -8.36 -32.28
N LYS A 486 12.00 -9.59 -31.95
CA LYS A 486 12.72 -10.83 -32.34
C LYS A 486 12.88 -10.99 -33.84
N ASP A 487 11.86 -10.61 -34.60
CA ASP A 487 11.79 -10.80 -36.04
C ASP A 487 12.18 -9.54 -36.88
N ILE A 488 12.67 -8.49 -36.19
CA ILE A 488 13.12 -7.25 -36.83
C ILE A 488 14.65 -7.24 -36.90
N ASP A 489 15.20 -7.32 -38.11
CA ASP A 489 16.63 -7.29 -38.40
C ASP A 489 17.04 -6.02 -39.20
N GLU A 490 18.33 -5.90 -39.53
CA GLU A 490 18.87 -4.74 -40.25
C GLU A 490 18.28 -4.53 -41.68
N ASN A 491 17.76 -5.59 -42.27
CA ASN A 491 17.17 -5.56 -43.61
C ASN A 491 15.64 -5.46 -43.56
N SER A 492 15.05 -5.52 -42.36
CA SER A 492 13.60 -5.43 -42.20
C SER A 492 13.11 -4.02 -42.49
N THR A 493 12.03 -3.94 -43.24
CA THR A 493 11.25 -2.73 -43.48
C THR A 493 9.83 -2.96 -43.02
N LEU A 494 9.31 -2.04 -42.23
CA LEU A 494 7.95 -2.08 -41.73
C LEU A 494 7.05 -1.25 -42.64
N ASP A 495 6.00 -1.86 -43.15
CA ASP A 495 4.91 -1.13 -43.78
C ASP A 495 4.00 -0.48 -42.72
N ARG A 496 2.97 0.27 -43.16
CA ARG A 496 2.07 1.00 -42.26
C ARG A 496 1.33 0.08 -41.29
N GLU A 497 0.85 -1.06 -41.74
CA GLU A 497 0.10 -2.00 -40.91
C GLU A 497 1.02 -2.71 -39.90
N GLN A 498 2.19 -3.12 -40.33
CA GLN A 498 3.21 -3.72 -39.45
C GLN A 498 3.69 -2.73 -38.39
N PHE A 499 3.82 -1.44 -38.70
CA PHE A 499 4.15 -0.42 -37.71
C PHE A 499 3.01 -0.19 -36.72
N LYS A 500 1.75 -0.19 -37.17
CA LYS A 500 0.58 -0.15 -36.30
C LYS A 500 0.52 -1.36 -35.37
N ASP A 501 0.74 -2.56 -35.89
CA ASP A 501 0.75 -3.78 -35.08
C ASP A 501 1.89 -3.79 -34.04
N LEU A 502 3.05 -3.24 -34.41
CA LEU A 502 4.16 -3.04 -33.48
C LEU A 502 3.75 -2.09 -32.35
N LEU A 503 3.22 -0.90 -32.65
CA LEU A 503 2.76 0.05 -31.63
C LEU A 503 1.63 -0.53 -30.79
N LYS A 504 0.68 -1.24 -31.39
CA LYS A 504 -0.38 -1.96 -30.68
C LYS A 504 0.18 -2.97 -29.69
N THR A 505 1.19 -3.73 -30.09
CA THR A 505 1.85 -4.71 -29.22
C THR A 505 2.58 -4.04 -28.07
N ILE A 506 3.24 -2.90 -28.33
CA ILE A 506 3.88 -2.08 -27.30
C ILE A 506 2.84 -1.54 -26.32
N ASP A 507 1.75 -0.95 -26.83
CA ASP A 507 0.69 -0.37 -26.02
C ASP A 507 -0.08 -1.42 -25.19
N LEU A 508 -0.16 -2.67 -25.63
CA LEU A 508 -0.66 -3.78 -24.81
C LEU A 508 0.22 -4.07 -23.60
N GLY A 509 1.48 -3.68 -23.65
CA GLY A 509 2.43 -3.74 -22.54
C GLY A 509 2.28 -2.59 -21.52
N LEU A 510 1.51 -1.54 -21.82
CA LEU A 510 1.27 -0.42 -20.93
C LEU A 510 0.62 -0.91 -19.62
N ARG A 511 1.27 -0.62 -18.52
CA ARG A 511 0.76 -0.96 -17.18
C ARG A 511 0.45 0.30 -16.40
N ALA A 512 -0.70 0.33 -15.76
CA ALA A 512 -1.01 1.35 -14.77
C ALA A 512 0.08 1.37 -13.68
N LEU A 513 0.31 2.53 -13.09
CA LEU A 513 1.20 2.65 -11.94
C LEU A 513 0.76 1.68 -10.82
N PRO A 514 1.71 1.04 -10.13
CA PRO A 514 1.35 0.09 -9.08
C PRO A 514 0.66 0.81 -7.92
N ALA A 515 -0.39 0.19 -7.36
CA ALA A 515 -1.08 0.68 -6.18
C ALA A 515 -0.19 0.49 -4.93
N THR A 516 0.75 1.41 -4.73
CA THR A 516 1.74 1.36 -3.66
C THR A 516 1.84 2.67 -2.89
N ALA A 517 2.31 2.59 -1.65
CA ALA A 517 2.62 3.74 -0.83
C ALA A 517 3.62 4.72 -1.50
N GLN A 518 4.55 4.20 -2.32
CA GLN A 518 5.51 5.04 -3.05
C GLN A 518 4.85 5.92 -4.10
N VAL A 519 3.95 5.36 -4.91
CA VAL A 519 3.19 6.12 -5.91
C VAL A 519 2.33 7.16 -5.22
N ALA A 520 1.51 6.73 -4.25
CA ALA A 520 0.62 7.60 -3.51
C ALA A 520 1.36 8.77 -2.82
N LYS A 521 2.54 8.51 -2.26
CA LYS A 521 3.39 9.52 -1.64
C LYS A 521 3.89 10.54 -2.67
N GLN A 522 4.42 10.08 -3.79
CA GLN A 522 4.97 10.97 -4.82
C GLN A 522 3.87 11.80 -5.49
N GLU A 523 2.70 11.22 -5.74
CA GLU A 523 1.53 11.96 -6.25
C GLU A 523 1.06 13.05 -5.27
N GLY A 524 1.02 12.75 -3.96
CA GLY A 524 0.68 13.72 -2.93
C GLY A 524 1.68 14.89 -2.86
N GLU A 525 2.99 14.58 -2.85
CA GLU A 525 4.07 15.58 -2.88
C GLU A 525 4.04 16.42 -4.16
N PHE A 526 3.80 15.78 -5.30
CA PHE A 526 3.67 16.46 -6.59
C PHE A 526 2.48 17.42 -6.59
N LEU A 527 1.29 16.99 -6.18
CA LEU A 527 0.11 17.85 -6.17
C LEU A 527 0.30 19.05 -5.23
N ALA A 528 0.93 18.89 -4.06
CA ALA A 528 1.26 20.00 -3.19
C ALA A 528 2.18 21.01 -3.90
N SER A 529 3.15 20.54 -4.70
CA SER A 529 4.01 21.41 -5.50
C SER A 529 3.26 22.13 -6.63
N VAL A 530 2.22 21.50 -7.19
CA VAL A 530 1.34 22.12 -8.19
C VAL A 530 0.57 23.29 -7.57
N PHE A 531 0.00 23.11 -6.37
CA PHE A 531 -0.66 24.20 -5.64
C PHE A 531 0.28 25.34 -5.26
N ALA A 532 1.54 25.05 -4.94
CA ALA A 532 2.53 26.07 -4.61
C ALA A 532 2.95 26.93 -5.82
N LYS A 533 2.93 26.35 -7.02
CA LYS A 533 3.40 26.99 -8.25
C LYS A 533 2.30 27.63 -9.09
N ASN A 534 1.06 27.18 -8.91
CA ASN A 534 -0.08 27.63 -9.71
C ASN A 534 -1.17 28.22 -8.79
N ASP A 535 -2.01 29.07 -9.37
CA ASP A 535 -3.21 29.58 -8.69
C ASP A 535 -4.40 28.67 -9.02
N ILE A 536 -4.56 27.60 -8.24
CA ILE A 536 -5.56 26.57 -8.47
C ILE A 536 -6.94 27.09 -8.07
N ARG A 537 -7.79 27.35 -9.07
CA ARG A 537 -9.18 27.75 -8.94
C ARG A 537 -10.02 26.98 -9.97
N PRO A 538 -11.35 26.90 -9.82
CA PRO A 538 -12.19 26.34 -10.86
C PRO A 538 -11.93 27.01 -12.22
N GLY A 539 -11.72 26.18 -13.24
CA GLY A 539 -11.40 26.66 -14.58
C GLY A 539 -9.96 27.14 -14.80
N PHE A 540 -9.04 26.92 -13.82
CA PHE A 540 -7.64 27.32 -13.99
C PHE A 540 -6.96 26.59 -15.16
N THR A 541 -6.00 27.28 -15.76
CA THR A 541 -5.13 26.70 -16.79
C THR A 541 -3.75 26.45 -16.17
N MET A 542 -3.19 25.25 -16.42
CA MET A 542 -1.85 24.92 -15.93
C MET A 542 -0.80 25.81 -16.57
N GLU A 543 0.11 26.35 -15.78
CA GLU A 543 1.23 27.13 -16.32
C GLU A 543 2.12 26.24 -17.20
N SER A 544 2.56 26.76 -18.33
CA SER A 544 3.39 26.06 -19.32
C SER A 544 4.71 25.49 -18.77
N LYS A 545 5.16 26.00 -17.63
CA LYS A 545 6.38 25.54 -16.93
C LYS A 545 6.14 24.40 -15.95
N THR A 546 4.90 24.07 -15.64
CA THR A 546 4.57 22.96 -14.73
C THR A 546 4.77 21.64 -15.49
N LYS A 547 5.74 20.86 -15.04
CA LYS A 547 5.97 19.52 -15.61
C LYS A 547 4.87 18.56 -15.19
N PRO A 548 4.51 17.57 -16.01
CA PRO A 548 3.61 16.51 -15.64
C PRO A 548 4.20 15.62 -14.52
N PHE A 549 3.35 14.81 -13.88
CA PHE A 549 3.78 13.86 -12.89
C PHE A 549 4.61 12.74 -13.54
N GLU A 550 5.75 12.46 -12.93
CA GLU A 550 6.63 11.39 -13.32
C GLU A 550 6.95 10.53 -12.08
N TYR A 551 6.64 9.23 -12.18
CA TYR A 551 6.90 8.30 -11.09
C TYR A 551 8.35 7.82 -11.10
N PHE A 552 9.04 8.00 -9.97
CA PHE A 552 10.38 7.48 -9.76
C PHE A 552 10.35 6.25 -8.85
N HIS A 553 10.67 5.08 -9.40
CA HIS A 553 10.74 3.85 -8.63
C HIS A 553 12.02 3.80 -7.78
N LYS A 554 11.85 3.76 -6.45
CA LYS A 554 12.97 3.76 -5.48
C LYS A 554 13.44 2.36 -5.09
N GLY A 555 12.86 1.32 -5.67
CA GLY A 555 13.06 -0.07 -5.32
C GLY A 555 11.91 -0.64 -4.48
N SER A 556 12.00 -1.94 -4.24
CA SER A 556 11.02 -2.69 -3.45
C SER A 556 11.72 -3.48 -2.35
N LEU A 557 11.07 -3.61 -1.20
CA LEU A 557 11.58 -4.35 -0.05
C LEU A 557 10.49 -5.28 0.47
N ALA A 558 10.88 -6.43 1.04
CA ALA A 558 9.96 -7.31 1.76
C ALA A 558 10.70 -8.10 2.83
N TYR A 559 10.07 -8.24 4.01
CA TYR A 559 10.53 -9.11 5.07
C TYR A 559 10.19 -10.57 4.76
N VAL A 560 11.13 -11.50 4.99
CA VAL A 560 10.96 -12.91 4.67
C VAL A 560 11.20 -13.86 5.85
N GLY A 561 11.24 -13.30 7.08
CA GLY A 561 11.39 -14.05 8.34
C GLY A 561 12.84 -14.29 8.77
N SER A 562 12.99 -14.67 10.03
CA SER A 562 14.30 -14.99 10.65
C SER A 562 15.33 -13.88 10.51
N ASP A 563 14.94 -12.64 10.76
CA ASP A 563 15.74 -11.41 10.59
C ASP A 563 16.23 -11.14 9.14
N ARG A 564 15.62 -11.78 8.14
CA ARG A 564 16.02 -11.66 6.72
C ARG A 564 14.99 -10.88 5.94
N ALA A 565 15.46 -10.12 4.99
CA ALA A 565 14.63 -9.42 4.01
C ALA A 565 15.22 -9.59 2.60
N VAL A 566 14.42 -9.15 1.65
CA VAL A 566 14.81 -9.02 0.24
C VAL A 566 14.59 -7.58 -0.20
N MET A 567 15.47 -7.09 -1.04
CA MET A 567 15.45 -5.74 -1.58
C MET A 567 15.74 -5.80 -3.07
N ASP A 568 14.92 -5.14 -3.86
CA ASP A 568 15.14 -4.91 -5.28
C ASP A 568 15.41 -3.43 -5.48
N VAL A 569 16.69 -3.06 -5.58
CA VAL A 569 17.11 -1.66 -5.63
C VAL A 569 17.58 -1.33 -7.04
N PRO A 570 17.01 -0.31 -7.69
CA PRO A 570 17.48 0.16 -8.99
C PRO A 570 18.99 0.38 -8.96
N VAL A 571 19.70 0.01 -10.04
CA VAL A 571 21.17 0.14 -10.21
C VAL A 571 21.99 -0.88 -9.41
N ILE A 572 21.59 -1.24 -8.17
CA ILE A 572 22.33 -2.21 -7.32
C ILE A 572 21.87 -3.63 -7.64
N GLY A 573 20.58 -3.80 -7.99
CA GLY A 573 19.94 -5.10 -8.20
C GLY A 573 19.50 -5.77 -6.89
N PRO A 574 19.18 -7.08 -6.93
CA PRO A 574 18.62 -7.82 -5.81
C PRO A 574 19.64 -8.03 -4.68
N VAL A 575 19.29 -7.62 -3.46
CA VAL A 575 20.03 -7.84 -2.21
C VAL A 575 19.17 -8.67 -1.27
N MET A 576 19.72 -9.70 -0.63
CA MET A 576 18.95 -10.67 0.16
C MET A 576 19.71 -11.08 1.42
N GLY A 577 19.00 -11.52 2.45
CA GLY A 577 19.54 -12.12 3.67
C GLY A 577 19.55 -11.18 4.87
N LEU A 578 20.45 -11.43 5.83
CA LEU A 578 20.51 -10.70 7.11
C LEU A 578 20.85 -9.21 6.92
N PHE A 579 21.77 -8.89 6.00
CA PHE A 579 22.10 -7.50 5.70
C PHE A 579 20.88 -6.74 5.14
N ALA A 580 20.14 -7.36 4.21
CA ALA A 580 18.89 -6.79 3.72
C ALA A 580 17.85 -6.64 4.84
N GLY A 581 17.79 -7.58 5.79
CA GLY A 581 16.91 -7.48 6.96
C GLY A 581 17.24 -6.29 7.86
N PHE A 582 18.54 -6.03 8.08
CA PHE A 582 18.98 -4.86 8.83
C PHE A 582 18.66 -3.55 8.08
N ALA A 583 18.95 -3.50 6.79
CA ALA A 583 18.63 -2.35 5.93
C ALA A 583 17.12 -2.09 5.85
N TRP A 584 16.29 -3.15 5.78
CA TRP A 584 14.83 -3.06 5.80
C TRP A 584 14.33 -2.40 7.09
N ARG A 585 14.78 -2.86 8.28
CA ARG A 585 14.41 -2.23 9.56
C ARG A 585 14.81 -0.76 9.62
N GLY A 586 16.00 -0.43 9.15
CA GLY A 586 16.45 0.97 9.04
C GLY A 586 15.54 1.79 8.14
N PHE A 587 15.22 1.28 6.94
CA PHE A 587 14.35 1.94 5.99
C PHE A 587 12.94 2.16 6.56
N GLU A 588 12.32 1.12 7.17
CA GLU A 588 10.99 1.19 7.75
C GLU A 588 10.93 2.17 8.94
N THR A 589 12.02 2.26 9.71
CA THR A 589 12.13 3.24 10.81
C THR A 589 12.25 4.67 10.30
N PHE A 590 13.17 4.95 9.37
CA PHE A 590 13.40 6.31 8.88
C PHE A 590 12.31 6.82 7.94
N SER A 591 11.53 5.93 7.34
CA SER A 591 10.41 6.27 6.45
C SER A 591 9.13 6.65 7.19
N GLN A 592 9.10 6.57 8.52
CA GLN A 592 7.95 6.97 9.33
C GLN A 592 7.57 8.45 9.09
N ILE A 593 6.29 8.75 9.25
CA ILE A 593 5.76 10.09 8.94
C ILE A 593 6.25 11.16 9.92
N SER A 594 6.56 10.80 11.17
CA SER A 594 7.00 11.71 12.23
C SER A 594 8.22 11.17 12.98
N PHE A 595 9.00 12.08 13.58
CA PHE A 595 10.12 11.73 14.45
C PHE A 595 9.65 10.92 15.67
N ARG A 596 8.46 11.22 16.20
CA ARG A 596 7.83 10.43 17.27
C ARG A 596 7.74 8.95 16.87
N ASN A 597 7.20 8.64 15.70
CA ASN A 597 7.04 7.27 15.22
C ASN A 597 8.40 6.61 14.96
N GLN A 598 9.41 7.33 14.44
CA GLN A 598 10.77 6.81 14.30
C GLN A 598 11.35 6.34 15.64
N CYS A 599 11.21 7.16 16.69
CA CYS A 599 11.65 6.78 18.03
C CYS A 599 10.88 5.58 18.58
N LEU A 600 9.55 5.56 18.45
CA LEU A 600 8.72 4.47 18.98
C LEU A 600 9.01 3.15 18.27
N VAL A 601 9.10 3.13 16.95
CA VAL A 601 9.46 1.93 16.18
C VAL A 601 10.86 1.43 16.55
N THR A 602 11.84 2.33 16.76
CA THR A 602 13.18 1.96 17.23
C THR A 602 13.14 1.30 18.61
N ILE A 603 12.34 1.86 19.52
CA ILE A 603 12.16 1.29 20.86
C ILE A 603 11.50 -0.09 20.77
N ASP A 604 10.50 -0.26 19.92
CA ASP A 604 9.81 -1.54 19.75
C ASP A 604 10.74 -2.62 19.19
N TRP A 605 11.59 -2.31 18.19
CA TRP A 605 12.62 -3.23 17.71
C TRP A 605 13.59 -3.67 18.84
N ALA A 606 14.04 -2.71 19.65
CA ALA A 606 14.93 -3.01 20.77
C ALA A 606 14.22 -3.84 21.86
N ARG A 607 12.99 -3.48 22.22
CA ARG A 607 12.18 -4.18 23.21
C ARG A 607 11.95 -5.64 22.80
N THR A 608 11.52 -5.86 21.55
CA THR A 608 11.26 -7.20 21.03
C THR A 608 12.51 -8.09 21.03
N LYS A 609 13.68 -7.52 20.74
CA LYS A 609 14.95 -8.28 20.79
C LYS A 609 15.38 -8.65 22.21
N VAL A 610 15.02 -7.86 23.22
CA VAL A 610 15.42 -8.09 24.62
C VAL A 610 14.40 -8.96 25.36
N PHE A 611 13.11 -8.69 25.19
CA PHE A 611 12.04 -9.28 26.00
C PHE A 611 11.14 -10.26 25.23
N GLY A 612 11.30 -10.37 23.91
CA GLY A 612 10.37 -11.08 23.03
C GLY A 612 9.15 -10.23 22.66
N ARG A 613 8.26 -10.83 21.87
CA ARG A 613 7.00 -10.22 21.44
C ARG A 613 5.96 -10.28 22.56
N ASP A 614 5.07 -9.30 22.61
CA ASP A 614 3.91 -9.38 23.52
C ASP A 614 2.91 -10.39 22.95
N THR A 615 2.71 -11.48 23.68
CA THR A 615 1.78 -12.56 23.37
C THR A 615 0.47 -12.47 24.14
N SER A 616 0.31 -11.43 24.96
CA SER A 616 -0.91 -11.23 25.76
C SER A 616 -2.12 -10.96 24.89
N ARG A 617 -3.25 -11.51 25.30
CA ARG A 617 -4.55 -11.31 24.68
C ARG A 617 -5.27 -10.14 25.36
N VAL A 618 -5.00 -8.93 24.91
CA VAL A 618 -5.61 -7.69 25.44
C VAL A 618 -6.58 -7.11 24.44
#